data_052e1d8d11210c72acf895711ed77cf6
#
_entry.id   052e1d8d11210c72acf895711ed77cf6
#
_cell.length_a   1.000
_cell.length_b   1.000
_cell.length_c   1.000
_cell.angle_alpha   90.00
_cell.angle_beta   90.00
_cell.angle_gamma   90.00
#
_symmetry.space_group_name_H-M   'P 1'
#
loop_
_entity.id
_entity.type
_entity.pdbx_description
1 polymer ?
#
loop_
_entity_poly.entity_id
_entity_poly.type
_entity_poly.pdbx_seq_one_letter_code
_entity_poly.pdbx_strand_id
1 'polypeptide(L)'
;MFMFLLSKVGEQWDVIYSEAIQRLDRVDPVFWIVALHENDQRDYIRCGESSYYNGLFVDKSGFLRKVNPHLSAKDIPVLCQCCTHTFNGVQISR
;
A
#
# COMPACT_ATOMS: atom_id res chain seq x y z
N MET A 1 1.87 2.01 -9.44
CA MET A 1 0.56 2.36 -8.84
C MET A 1 0.65 2.68 -7.36
N PHE A 2 1.39 1.89 -6.56
CA PHE A 2 1.46 2.14 -5.11
C PHE A 2 1.99 3.55 -4.79
N MET A 3 3.03 4.00 -5.45
CA MET A 3 3.61 5.32 -5.19
C MET A 3 2.61 6.45 -5.47
N PHE A 4 1.79 6.27 -6.50
CA PHE A 4 0.69 7.21 -6.76
C PHE A 4 -0.29 7.24 -5.60
N LEU A 5 -0.73 6.08 -5.13
CA LEU A 5 -1.68 5.99 -4.00
C LEU A 5 -1.07 6.57 -2.73
N LEU A 6 0.19 6.28 -2.47
CA LEU A 6 0.88 6.79 -1.29
C LEU A 6 0.94 8.31 -1.30
N SER A 7 1.15 8.92 -2.45
CA SER A 7 1.20 10.37 -2.58
C SER A 7 -0.17 11.03 -2.36
N LYS A 8 -1.25 10.25 -2.45
CA LYS A 8 -2.63 10.73 -2.32
C LYS A 8 -3.22 10.48 -0.94
N VAL A 9 -2.46 9.91 -0.01
CA VAL A 9 -2.93 9.70 1.36
C VAL A 9 -3.38 11.03 1.96
N GLY A 10 -4.60 11.05 2.53
CA GLY A 10 -5.21 12.26 3.06
C GLY A 10 -6.18 12.94 2.12
N GLU A 11 -6.30 12.47 0.87
CA GLU A 11 -7.26 13.00 -0.09
C GLU A 11 -8.49 12.10 -0.18
N GLN A 12 -9.57 12.60 -0.79
CA GLN A 12 -10.82 11.85 -0.92
C GLN A 12 -10.65 10.67 -1.87
N TRP A 13 -11.12 9.52 -1.43
CA TRP A 13 -11.00 8.27 -2.18
C TRP A 13 -11.66 8.33 -3.55
N ASP A 14 -12.84 8.95 -3.66
CA ASP A 14 -13.55 9.03 -4.93
C ASP A 14 -12.72 9.71 -6.01
N VAL A 15 -12.01 10.77 -5.64
CA VAL A 15 -11.12 11.50 -6.56
C VAL A 15 -9.91 10.63 -6.92
N ILE A 16 -9.32 10.00 -5.90
CA ILE A 16 -8.15 9.14 -6.10
C ILE A 16 -8.48 7.97 -7.02
N TYR A 17 -9.61 7.31 -6.76
CA TYR A 17 -10.04 6.18 -7.55
C TYR A 17 -10.28 6.57 -9.01
N SER A 18 -10.93 7.72 -9.24
CA SER A 18 -11.16 8.21 -10.59
C SER A 18 -9.86 8.44 -11.35
N GLU A 19 -8.83 8.97 -10.69
CA GLU A 19 -7.51 9.14 -11.30
C GLU A 19 -6.83 7.80 -11.54
N ALA A 20 -6.95 6.88 -10.59
CA ALA A 20 -6.29 5.58 -10.67
C ALA A 20 -6.80 4.76 -11.84
N ILE A 21 -8.12 4.72 -12.06
CA ILE A 21 -8.69 3.94 -13.15
C ILE A 21 -8.35 4.49 -14.52
N GLN A 22 -8.03 5.78 -14.61
CA GLN A 22 -7.56 6.37 -15.87
C GLN A 22 -6.13 5.95 -16.23
N ARG A 23 -5.37 5.48 -15.24
CA ARG A 23 -3.97 5.07 -15.41
C ARG A 23 -3.81 3.57 -15.60
N LEU A 24 -4.86 2.79 -15.36
CA LEU A 24 -4.79 1.33 -15.35
C LEU A 24 -5.80 0.73 -16.32
N ASP A 25 -5.38 -0.35 -16.98
CA ASP A 25 -6.30 -1.17 -17.77
C ASP A 25 -7.21 -2.02 -16.89
N ARG A 26 -6.79 -2.28 -15.63
CA ARG A 26 -7.52 -3.07 -14.67
C ARG A 26 -7.54 -2.36 -13.32
N VAL A 27 -8.64 -2.51 -12.58
CA VAL A 27 -8.78 -1.91 -11.24
C VAL A 27 -8.26 -2.82 -10.13
N ASP A 28 -8.06 -4.10 -10.40
CA ASP A 28 -7.68 -5.09 -9.40
C ASP A 28 -6.43 -4.71 -8.59
N PRO A 29 -5.35 -4.20 -9.20
CA PRO A 29 -4.16 -3.82 -8.43
C PRO A 29 -4.43 -2.77 -7.35
N VAL A 30 -5.40 -1.89 -7.57
CA VAL A 30 -5.78 -0.88 -6.58
C VAL A 30 -6.37 -1.56 -5.35
N PHE A 31 -7.25 -2.54 -5.55
CA PHE A 31 -7.91 -3.25 -4.45
C PHE A 31 -6.98 -4.20 -3.71
N TRP A 32 -5.86 -4.58 -4.30
CA TRP A 32 -4.86 -5.38 -3.59
C TRP A 32 -4.12 -4.55 -2.53
N ILE A 33 -4.03 -3.25 -2.76
CA ILE A 33 -3.25 -2.34 -1.91
C ILE A 33 -4.15 -1.62 -0.90
N VAL A 34 -5.37 -1.28 -1.32
CA VAL A 34 -6.29 -0.46 -0.53
C VAL A 34 -7.42 -1.31 0.03
N ALA A 35 -7.56 -1.34 1.35
CA ALA A 35 -8.65 -2.03 2.01
C ALA A 35 -9.89 -1.14 2.05
N LEU A 36 -11.00 -1.61 1.52
CA LEU A 36 -12.28 -0.92 1.57
C LEU A 36 -13.14 -1.37 2.74
N HIS A 37 -12.77 -2.48 3.38
CA HIS A 37 -13.48 -3.03 4.54
C HIS A 37 -12.50 -3.18 5.70
N GLU A 38 -13.01 -2.99 6.91
CA GLU A 38 -12.21 -3.06 8.12
C GLU A 38 -11.47 -4.38 8.27
N ASN A 39 -12.13 -5.49 7.88
CA ASN A 39 -11.54 -6.82 7.99
C ASN A 39 -10.36 -7.05 7.04
N ASP A 40 -10.23 -6.22 6.02
CA ASP A 40 -9.17 -6.35 5.02
C ASP A 40 -7.95 -5.48 5.33
N GLN A 41 -8.01 -4.68 6.40
CA GLN A 41 -6.90 -3.82 6.78
C GLN A 41 -5.71 -4.63 7.26
N ARG A 42 -4.52 -4.29 6.75
CA ARG A 42 -3.26 -4.91 7.13
C ARG A 42 -2.20 -3.84 7.28
N ASP A 43 -1.29 -4.04 8.22
CA ASP A 43 -0.20 -3.10 8.44
C ASP A 43 0.70 -2.99 7.21
N TYR A 44 0.96 -4.13 6.57
CA TYR A 44 1.75 -4.16 5.34
C TYR A 44 1.19 -5.21 4.39
N ILE A 45 1.51 -5.06 3.10
CA ILE A 45 1.08 -5.94 2.04
C ILE A 45 2.32 -6.46 1.32
N ARG A 46 2.35 -7.75 1.05
CA ARG A 46 3.41 -8.39 0.29
C ARG A 46 2.96 -8.56 -1.16
N CYS A 47 3.69 -7.94 -2.08
CA CYS A 47 3.46 -8.10 -3.51
C CYS A 47 4.68 -8.79 -4.11
N GLY A 48 4.54 -10.07 -4.48
CA GLY A 48 5.66 -10.89 -4.90
C GLY A 48 6.46 -11.37 -3.69
N GLU A 49 7.63 -11.92 -3.95
CA GLU A 49 8.44 -12.54 -2.89
C GLU A 49 9.26 -11.53 -2.08
N SER A 50 9.59 -10.40 -2.69
CA SER A 50 10.57 -9.49 -2.12
C SER A 50 10.08 -8.05 -1.95
N SER A 51 8.84 -7.77 -2.32
CA SER A 51 8.31 -6.40 -2.29
C SER A 51 7.22 -6.27 -1.24
N TYR A 52 7.37 -5.29 -0.36
CA TYR A 52 6.43 -4.99 0.73
C TYR A 52 6.01 -3.54 0.63
N TYR A 53 4.76 -3.27 0.97
CA TYR A 53 4.18 -1.93 0.91
C TYR A 53 3.35 -1.68 2.16
N ASN A 54 3.27 -0.42 2.58
CA ASN A 54 2.34 -0.04 3.64
C ASN A 54 0.91 -0.40 3.23
N GLY A 55 0.15 -0.96 4.17
CA GLY A 55 -1.28 -1.14 3.98
C GLY A 55 -1.98 0.22 3.93
N LEU A 56 -2.93 0.35 3.02
CA LEU A 56 -3.75 1.56 2.88
C LEU A 56 -5.21 1.18 3.10
N PHE A 57 -6.01 2.15 3.55
CA PHE A 57 -7.44 1.94 3.72
C PHE A 57 -8.20 3.25 3.50
N VAL A 58 -9.51 3.11 3.27
CA VAL A 58 -10.41 4.26 3.17
C VAL A 58 -11.14 4.38 4.50
N ASP A 59 -11.03 5.55 5.15
CA ASP A 59 -11.65 5.76 6.45
C ASP A 59 -13.15 6.04 6.31
N LYS A 60 -13.83 6.21 7.45
CA LYS A 60 -15.27 6.44 7.48
C LYS A 60 -15.69 7.73 6.80
N SER A 61 -14.79 8.67 6.69
CA SER A 61 -15.03 9.96 6.03
C SER A 61 -14.73 9.91 4.53
N GLY A 62 -14.22 8.77 4.02
CA GLY A 62 -13.92 8.60 2.61
C GLY A 62 -12.54 9.07 2.20
N PHE A 63 -11.62 9.23 3.14
CA PHE A 63 -10.25 9.63 2.85
C PHE A 63 -9.31 8.43 2.87
N LEU A 64 -8.33 8.44 1.97
CA LEU A 64 -7.29 7.43 1.93
C LEU A 64 -6.30 7.64 3.07
N ARG A 65 -6.03 6.56 3.84
CA ARG A 65 -5.14 6.59 5.00
C ARG A 65 -4.20 5.39 4.99
N LYS A 66 -3.08 5.51 5.71
CA LYS A 66 -2.21 4.38 6.02
C LYS A 66 -2.78 3.62 7.21
N VAL A 67 -2.80 2.30 7.14
CA VAL A 67 -3.25 1.46 8.26
C VAL A 67 -2.35 1.67 9.47
N ASN A 68 -1.03 1.67 9.25
CA ASN A 68 -0.07 1.95 10.31
C ASN A 68 0.94 2.98 9.79
N PRO A 69 0.74 4.28 10.11
CA PRO A 69 1.62 5.34 9.60
C PRO A 69 3.03 5.30 10.19
N HIS A 70 3.24 4.53 11.27
CA HIS A 70 4.54 4.39 11.92
C HIS A 70 5.32 3.17 11.45
N LEU A 71 4.74 2.36 10.55
CA LEU A 71 5.39 1.18 10.04
C LEU A 71 6.61 1.54 9.20
N SER A 72 7.73 0.86 9.45
CA SER A 72 8.96 1.03 8.69
C SER A 72 9.46 -0.33 8.20
N ALA A 73 10.48 -0.31 7.34
CA ALA A 73 11.10 -1.54 6.85
C ALA A 73 11.60 -2.44 7.98
N LYS A 74 12.01 -1.85 9.10
CA LYS A 74 12.50 -2.59 10.27
C LYS A 74 11.41 -3.42 10.94
N ASP A 75 10.14 -3.09 10.73
CA ASP A 75 9.01 -3.75 11.35
C ASP A 75 8.53 -4.96 10.55
N ILE A 76 9.12 -5.23 9.38
CA ILE A 76 8.75 -6.37 8.54
C ILE A 76 9.47 -7.62 9.05
N PRO A 77 8.74 -8.61 9.62
CA PRO A 77 9.37 -9.73 10.33
C PRO A 77 9.92 -10.83 9.43
N VAL A 78 9.53 -10.87 8.16
CA VAL A 78 9.80 -12.02 7.29
C VAL A 78 10.91 -11.76 6.26
N LEU A 79 11.73 -10.74 6.47
CA LEU A 79 12.86 -10.46 5.57
C LEU A 79 13.96 -11.53 5.74
N CYS A 80 14.38 -12.14 4.66
CA CYS A 80 15.52 -13.07 4.69
C CYS A 80 16.79 -12.32 4.30
N GLN A 81 17.93 -12.86 4.74
CA GLN A 81 19.23 -12.22 4.48
C GLN A 81 19.77 -12.49 3.08
N CYS A 82 19.25 -13.54 2.43
CA CYS A 82 19.77 -13.98 1.13
C CYS A 82 19.09 -13.28 -0.06
N CYS A 83 18.01 -12.51 0.17
CA CYS A 83 17.24 -11.88 -0.88
C CYS A 83 17.30 -10.37 -0.77
N THR A 84 17.18 -9.71 -1.91
CA THR A 84 16.99 -8.26 -1.95
C THR A 84 15.50 -7.97 -1.74
N HIS A 85 15.20 -7.08 -0.82
CA HIS A 85 13.83 -6.70 -0.49
C HIS A 85 13.61 -5.21 -0.73
N THR A 86 12.36 -4.86 -1.04
CA THR A 86 11.96 -3.45 -1.14
C THR A 86 10.82 -3.18 -0.16
N PHE A 87 10.75 -1.95 0.30
CA PHE A 87 9.64 -1.45 1.10
C PHE A 87 9.19 -0.12 0.51
N ASN A 88 7.92 -0.06 0.08
CA ASN A 88 7.35 1.09 -0.62
C ASN A 88 8.16 1.48 -1.87
N GLY A 89 8.74 0.47 -2.53
CA GLY A 89 9.51 0.69 -3.74
C GLY A 89 10.97 1.09 -3.50
N VAL A 90 11.39 1.21 -2.23
CA VAL A 90 12.76 1.55 -1.88
C VAL A 90 13.48 0.28 -1.42
N GLN A 91 14.66 0.02 -1.98
CA GLN A 91 15.46 -1.14 -1.60
C GLN A 91 15.88 -1.04 -0.15
N ILE A 92 15.69 -2.14 0.58
CA ILE A 92 16.10 -2.26 1.98
C ILE A 92 17.14 -3.37 2.10
N SER A 93 18.07 -3.17 3.02
CA SER A 93 19.06 -4.18 3.37
C SER A 93 18.94 -4.51 4.85
N ARG A 94 19.32 -5.74 5.17
CA ARG A 94 19.22 -6.22 6.52
C ARG A 94 20.59 -6.48 7.10
#